data_bf7bb07baf70482c7dfb63f7741b10a0
#
_entry.id   bf7bb07baf70482c7dfb63f7741b10a0
#
_cell.length_a   1.000
_cell.length_b   1.000
_cell.length_c   1.000
_cell.angle_alpha   90.00
_cell.angle_beta   90.00
_cell.angle_gamma   90.00
#
_symmetry.space_group_name_H-M   'P 1'
#
loop_
_entity.id
_entity.type
_entity.pdbx_description
1 polymer ?
#
loop_
_entity_poly.entity_id
_entity_poly.type
_entity_poly.pdbx_seq_one_letter_code
_entity_poly.pdbx_strand_id
1 'polypeptide(L)'
;TLEQIGASLLELGRFAKDHGQVLRLEVHGTGTSQLPHIRTIMDHARHPNVGVCWNSNQTDLDGDGLEANFRRVQDRIVSVHLRDLYLDEYPWSRLFRLLADSGFHGYTMAEISESPDAIRVMRYFRALWLAQQGLG
;
A
#
# COMPACT_ATOMS: atom_id res chain seq x y z
N THR A 1 -14.33 16.61 -0.81
CA THR A 1 -12.99 17.07 -1.22
C THR A 1 -11.90 16.25 -0.52
N LEU A 2 -10.65 16.29 -1.02
CA LEU A 2 -9.51 15.58 -0.40
C LEU A 2 -9.26 16.09 1.02
N GLU A 3 -9.41 17.38 1.24
CA GLU A 3 -9.30 18.02 2.56
C GLU A 3 -10.34 17.48 3.56
N GLN A 4 -11.60 17.33 3.14
CA GLN A 4 -12.66 16.77 3.99
C GLN A 4 -12.36 15.32 4.38
N ILE A 5 -11.86 14.49 3.42
CA ILE A 5 -11.43 13.13 3.71
C ILE A 5 -10.30 13.16 4.76
N GLY A 6 -9.30 14.00 4.56
CA GLY A 6 -8.19 14.12 5.51
C GLY A 6 -8.62 14.57 6.90
N ALA A 7 -9.52 15.56 6.99
CA ALA A 7 -10.07 16.02 8.25
C ALA A 7 -10.86 14.93 8.99
N SER A 8 -11.69 14.16 8.28
CA SER A 8 -12.41 13.03 8.84
C SER A 8 -11.46 11.93 9.33
N LEU A 9 -10.40 11.63 8.56
CA LEU A 9 -9.38 10.65 8.97
C LEU A 9 -8.61 11.13 10.21
N LEU A 10 -8.35 12.43 10.36
CA LEU A 10 -7.72 12.98 11.56
C LEU A 10 -8.59 12.73 12.81
N GLU A 11 -9.89 12.97 12.71
CA GLU A 11 -10.84 12.71 13.80
C GLU A 11 -10.91 11.22 14.15
N LEU A 12 -11.08 10.38 13.13
CA LEU A 12 -11.08 8.92 13.30
C LEU A 12 -9.75 8.39 13.83
N GLY A 13 -8.63 9.00 13.46
CA GLY A 13 -7.31 8.65 13.96
C GLY A 13 -7.16 8.87 15.47
N ARG A 14 -7.76 9.93 16.00
CA ARG A 14 -7.83 10.17 17.45
C ARG A 14 -8.63 9.07 18.14
N PHE A 15 -9.80 8.76 17.62
CA PHE A 15 -10.63 7.66 18.13
C PHE A 15 -9.90 6.31 18.06
N ALA A 16 -9.27 6.01 16.93
CA ALA A 16 -8.49 4.78 16.75
C ALA A 16 -7.36 4.64 17.77
N LYS A 17 -6.66 5.75 18.07
CA LYS A 17 -5.61 5.78 19.10
C LYS A 17 -6.13 5.31 20.46
N ASP A 18 -7.28 5.83 20.88
CA ASP A 18 -7.88 5.50 22.18
C ASP A 18 -8.31 4.03 22.28
N HIS A 19 -8.42 3.34 21.12
CA HIS A 19 -8.78 1.93 21.02
C HIS A 19 -7.59 1.04 20.58
N GLY A 20 -6.36 1.56 20.55
CA GLY A 20 -5.17 0.83 20.14
C GLY A 20 -5.21 0.38 18.66
N GLN A 21 -5.94 1.10 17.80
CA GLN A 21 -6.11 0.77 16.39
C GLN A 21 -5.36 1.73 15.48
N VAL A 22 -5.04 1.28 14.27
CA VAL A 22 -4.46 2.09 13.19
C VAL A 22 -5.40 2.05 11.99
N LEU A 23 -5.79 3.22 11.51
CA LEU A 23 -6.52 3.36 10.25
C LEU A 23 -5.54 3.28 9.08
N ARG A 24 -5.98 2.62 8.01
CA ARG A 24 -5.19 2.46 6.79
C ARG A 24 -6.00 2.95 5.61
N LEU A 25 -5.63 4.12 5.09
CA LEU A 25 -6.22 4.64 3.86
C LEU A 25 -5.68 3.81 2.68
N GLU A 26 -6.54 3.05 2.08
CA GLU A 26 -6.19 2.24 0.91
C GLU A 26 -6.08 3.12 -0.34
N VAL A 27 -5.00 2.93 -1.10
CA VAL A 27 -4.78 3.57 -2.41
C VAL A 27 -5.63 2.84 -3.44
N HIS A 28 -6.92 3.13 -3.48
CA HIS A 28 -7.89 2.41 -4.32
C HIS A 28 -9.03 3.33 -4.77
N GLY A 29 -9.71 2.93 -5.86
CA GLY A 29 -10.92 3.60 -6.36
C GLY A 29 -10.66 4.84 -7.22
N THR A 30 -11.75 5.36 -7.78
CA THR A 30 -11.70 6.51 -8.69
C THR A 30 -11.18 7.76 -7.97
N GLY A 31 -10.06 8.30 -8.43
CA GLY A 31 -9.40 9.49 -7.88
C GLY A 31 -8.56 9.24 -6.64
N THR A 32 -8.89 8.26 -5.80
CA THR A 32 -8.12 7.88 -4.61
C THR A 32 -7.11 6.75 -4.86
N SER A 33 -6.98 6.26 -6.08
CA SER A 33 -5.82 5.48 -6.54
C SER A 33 -4.63 6.36 -6.99
N GLN A 34 -4.79 7.68 -7.03
CA GLN A 34 -3.74 8.61 -7.45
C GLN A 34 -2.91 9.07 -6.24
N LEU A 35 -1.61 8.75 -6.25
CA LEU A 35 -0.71 9.05 -5.13
C LEU A 35 -0.61 10.55 -4.76
N PRO A 36 -0.66 11.51 -5.70
CA PRO A 36 -0.75 12.93 -5.35
C PRO A 36 -2.00 13.28 -4.51
N HIS A 37 -3.15 12.65 -4.79
CA HIS A 37 -4.37 12.83 -4.00
C HIS A 37 -4.23 12.20 -2.60
N ILE A 38 -3.67 10.99 -2.52
CA ILE A 38 -3.37 10.34 -1.24
C ILE A 38 -2.44 11.23 -0.40
N ARG A 39 -1.39 11.79 -1.00
CA ARG A 39 -0.49 12.71 -0.28
C ARG A 39 -1.26 13.90 0.30
N THR A 40 -2.11 14.54 -0.50
CA THR A 40 -2.95 15.65 -0.05
C THR A 40 -3.85 15.26 1.12
N ILE A 41 -4.52 14.10 1.01
CA ILE A 41 -5.36 13.58 2.11
C ILE A 41 -4.53 13.38 3.38
N MET A 42 -3.35 12.75 3.26
CA MET A 42 -2.48 12.47 4.41
C MET A 42 -1.88 13.72 5.03
N ASP A 43 -1.68 14.80 4.26
CA ASP A 43 -1.24 16.09 4.79
C ASP A 43 -2.31 16.77 5.65
N HIS A 44 -3.59 16.48 5.43
CA HIS A 44 -4.68 16.89 6.28
C HIS A 44 -4.96 15.91 7.44
N ALA A 45 -4.72 14.61 7.22
CA ALA A 45 -4.89 13.55 8.22
C ALA A 45 -3.63 13.36 9.10
N ARG A 46 -3.09 14.44 9.68
CA ARG A 46 -1.83 14.46 10.44
C ARG A 46 -1.94 13.74 11.79
N HIS A 47 -2.13 12.44 11.77
CA HIS A 47 -2.23 11.62 12.97
C HIS A 47 -1.38 10.34 12.87
N PRO A 48 -0.62 9.94 13.91
CA PRO A 48 0.22 8.74 13.87
C PRO A 48 -0.56 7.44 13.68
N ASN A 49 -1.82 7.41 14.12
CA ASN A 49 -2.71 6.25 13.92
C ASN A 49 -3.47 6.27 12.59
N VAL A 50 -3.03 7.09 11.61
CA VAL A 50 -3.53 7.07 10.24
C VAL A 50 -2.35 6.84 9.32
N GLY A 51 -2.36 5.73 8.60
CA GLY A 51 -1.34 5.35 7.63
C GLY A 51 -1.94 5.07 6.26
N VAL A 52 -1.09 4.71 5.33
CA VAL A 52 -1.45 4.34 3.95
C VAL A 52 -1.34 2.84 3.79
N CYS A 53 -2.34 2.22 3.16
CA CYS A 53 -2.22 0.90 2.57
C CYS A 53 -1.89 1.08 1.08
N TRP A 54 -0.64 0.78 0.71
CA TRP A 54 -0.25 0.74 -0.70
C TRP A 54 -0.99 -0.40 -1.40
N ASN A 55 -1.55 -0.16 -2.56
CA ASN A 55 -2.35 -1.16 -3.27
C ASN A 55 -1.90 -1.32 -4.73
N SER A 56 -0.81 -1.93 -4.97
CA SER A 56 -0.17 -2.30 -6.26
C SER A 56 -1.01 -2.06 -7.54
N ASN A 57 -1.44 -0.81 -7.76
CA ASN A 57 -2.28 -0.42 -8.89
C ASN A 57 -1.44 -0.08 -10.12
N GLN A 58 -2.03 -0.21 -11.29
CA GLN A 58 -1.39 0.29 -12.51
C GLN A 58 -1.14 1.80 -12.45
N THR A 59 -2.01 2.56 -11.77
CA THR A 59 -1.87 4.00 -11.55
C THR A 59 -0.65 4.41 -10.72
N ASP A 60 -0.01 3.46 -10.01
CA ASP A 60 1.25 3.71 -9.31
C ASP A 60 2.40 4.04 -10.27
N LEU A 61 2.24 3.63 -11.54
CA LEU A 61 3.23 3.82 -12.60
C LEU A 61 2.99 5.10 -13.42
N ASP A 62 1.90 5.81 -13.16
CA ASP A 62 1.51 7.01 -13.90
C ASP A 62 2.45 8.20 -13.59
N GLY A 63 2.47 9.15 -14.53
CA GLY A 63 3.20 10.40 -14.38
C GLY A 63 4.71 10.19 -14.25
N ASP A 64 5.28 10.52 -13.08
CA ASP A 64 6.72 10.42 -12.80
C ASP A 64 7.16 8.97 -12.45
N GLY A 65 6.24 8.00 -12.50
CA GLY A 65 6.49 6.58 -12.30
C GLY A 65 6.52 6.13 -10.84
N LEU A 66 6.75 4.81 -10.67
CA LEU A 66 6.66 4.12 -9.38
C LEU A 66 7.47 4.78 -8.27
N GLU A 67 8.75 5.10 -8.53
CA GLU A 67 9.65 5.64 -7.51
C GLU A 67 9.18 6.99 -6.98
N ALA A 68 8.78 7.88 -7.88
CA ALA A 68 8.31 9.21 -7.50
C ALA A 68 7.00 9.11 -6.72
N ASN A 69 6.06 8.29 -7.18
CA ASN A 69 4.79 8.06 -6.50
C ASN A 69 4.98 7.40 -5.13
N PHE A 70 5.87 6.41 -5.02
CA PHE A 70 6.21 5.78 -3.74
C PHE A 70 6.78 6.80 -2.74
N ARG A 71 7.76 7.62 -3.15
CA ARG A 71 8.37 8.65 -2.29
C ARG A 71 7.38 9.66 -1.75
N ARG A 72 6.27 9.93 -2.46
CA ARG A 72 5.23 10.87 -2.00
C ARG A 72 4.60 10.43 -0.68
N VAL A 73 4.52 9.12 -0.43
CA VAL A 73 3.77 8.55 0.70
C VAL A 73 4.57 7.55 1.54
N GLN A 74 5.84 7.29 1.21
CA GLN A 74 6.66 6.26 1.85
C GLN A 74 6.72 6.38 3.38
N ASP A 75 6.72 7.62 3.90
CA ASP A 75 6.72 7.94 5.32
C ASP A 75 5.42 7.56 6.05
N ARG A 76 4.39 7.20 5.29
CA ARG A 76 3.06 6.89 5.80
C ARG A 76 2.58 5.48 5.46
N ILE A 77 3.34 4.71 4.68
CA ILE A 77 2.96 3.33 4.32
C ILE A 77 3.09 2.43 5.54
N VAL A 78 1.98 1.79 5.93
CA VAL A 78 1.90 0.88 7.09
C VAL A 78 1.50 -0.54 6.69
N SER A 79 0.97 -0.71 5.49
CA SER A 79 0.64 -2.02 4.91
C SER A 79 0.65 -1.96 3.39
N VAL A 80 0.73 -3.11 2.75
CA VAL A 80 0.75 -3.25 1.29
C VAL A 80 -0.16 -4.39 0.88
N HIS A 81 -1.08 -4.15 -0.03
CA HIS A 81 -1.79 -5.17 -0.78
C HIS A 81 -0.98 -5.52 -2.03
N LEU A 82 -0.79 -6.81 -2.26
CA LEU A 82 -0.07 -7.34 -3.42
C LEU A 82 -1.04 -8.16 -4.26
N ARG A 83 -1.23 -7.78 -5.51
CA ARG A 83 -1.95 -8.58 -6.50
C ARG A 83 -1.11 -9.81 -6.90
N ASP A 84 -1.56 -10.55 -7.88
CA ASP A 84 -0.86 -11.73 -8.38
C ASP A 84 0.57 -11.42 -8.84
N LEU A 85 1.55 -11.94 -8.15
CA LEU A 85 2.97 -11.64 -8.35
C LEU A 85 3.58 -12.24 -9.64
N TYR A 86 2.82 -13.04 -10.39
CA TYR A 86 3.21 -13.54 -11.71
C TYR A 86 2.92 -12.53 -12.83
N LEU A 87 2.17 -11.47 -12.54
CA LEU A 87 1.81 -10.45 -13.53
C LEU A 87 3.02 -9.55 -13.81
N ASP A 88 3.52 -9.60 -15.05
CA ASP A 88 4.74 -8.89 -15.46
C ASP A 88 4.52 -7.38 -15.69
N GLU A 89 3.26 -6.93 -15.78
CA GLU A 89 2.92 -5.52 -15.99
C GLU A 89 3.21 -4.62 -14.78
N TYR A 90 3.51 -5.20 -13.61
CA TYR A 90 3.87 -4.44 -12.43
C TYR A 90 5.29 -4.77 -11.97
N PRO A 91 6.15 -3.78 -11.68
CA PRO A 91 7.57 -3.96 -11.36
C PRO A 91 7.80 -4.42 -9.91
N TRP A 92 7.39 -5.65 -9.57
CA TRP A 92 7.38 -6.21 -8.21
C TRP A 92 8.72 -6.11 -7.49
N SER A 93 9.82 -6.55 -8.14
CA SER A 93 11.16 -6.49 -7.53
C SER A 93 11.57 -5.05 -7.20
N ARG A 94 11.08 -4.08 -7.97
CA ARG A 94 11.36 -2.67 -7.72
C ARG A 94 10.56 -2.16 -6.53
N LEU A 95 9.28 -2.51 -6.42
CA LEU A 95 8.46 -2.18 -5.25
C LEU A 95 9.07 -2.76 -3.97
N PHE A 96 9.46 -4.04 -3.95
CA PHE A 96 10.07 -4.66 -2.78
C PHE A 96 11.37 -3.98 -2.36
N ARG A 97 12.19 -3.55 -3.33
CA ARG A 97 13.40 -2.77 -3.04
C ARG A 97 13.07 -1.42 -2.41
N LEU A 98 12.09 -0.70 -2.95
CA LEU A 98 11.65 0.58 -2.38
C LEU A 98 11.12 0.41 -0.94
N LEU A 99 10.36 -0.63 -0.67
CA LEU A 99 9.89 -0.97 0.67
C LEU A 99 11.06 -1.23 1.62
N ALA A 100 12.03 -2.05 1.21
CA ALA A 100 13.21 -2.35 2.01
C ALA A 100 14.06 -1.09 2.29
N ASP A 101 14.33 -0.30 1.25
CA ASP A 101 15.13 0.92 1.35
C ASP A 101 14.47 2.00 2.22
N SER A 102 13.13 2.02 2.28
CA SER A 102 12.37 2.95 3.14
C SER A 102 12.32 2.55 4.60
N GLY A 103 12.82 1.35 4.96
CA GLY A 103 12.70 0.81 6.31
C GLY A 103 11.27 0.34 6.66
N PHE A 104 10.48 -0.04 5.68
CA PHE A 104 9.13 -0.55 5.90
C PHE A 104 9.14 -1.83 6.76
N HIS A 105 8.33 -1.85 7.83
CA HIS A 105 8.19 -2.97 8.76
C HIS A 105 6.73 -3.49 8.88
N GLY A 106 5.86 -3.05 7.97
CA GLY A 106 4.45 -3.47 7.95
C GLY A 106 4.26 -4.83 7.28
N TYR A 107 2.99 -5.17 7.09
CA TYR A 107 2.60 -6.40 6.40
C TYR A 107 2.42 -6.17 4.91
N THR A 108 2.92 -7.11 4.11
CA THR A 108 2.51 -7.29 2.71
C THR A 108 1.48 -8.42 2.67
N MET A 109 0.34 -8.16 2.11
CA MET A 109 -0.82 -9.06 2.12
C MET A 109 -1.21 -9.43 0.69
N ALA A 110 -1.44 -10.72 0.44
CA ALA A 110 -1.97 -11.18 -0.83
C ALA A 110 -3.43 -10.71 -1.00
N GLU A 111 -3.70 -9.95 -2.02
CA GLU A 111 -5.04 -9.55 -2.46
C GLU A 111 -5.28 -10.14 -3.85
N ILE A 112 -5.63 -11.40 -3.87
CA ILE A 112 -5.74 -12.23 -5.08
C ILE A 112 -7.10 -12.91 -5.13
N SER A 113 -7.47 -13.38 -6.31
CA SER A 113 -8.73 -14.10 -6.50
C SER A 113 -8.81 -15.37 -5.65
N GLU A 114 -10.03 -15.72 -5.24
CA GLU A 114 -10.29 -16.99 -4.56
C GLU A 114 -9.88 -18.21 -5.42
N SER A 115 -9.52 -19.29 -4.76
CA SER A 115 -9.15 -20.54 -5.42
C SER A 115 -9.71 -21.73 -4.65
N PRO A 116 -10.21 -22.78 -5.34
CA PRO A 116 -10.60 -24.03 -4.68
C PRO A 116 -9.40 -24.76 -4.04
N ASP A 117 -8.17 -24.42 -4.42
CA ASP A 117 -6.93 -24.95 -3.81
C ASP A 117 -6.10 -23.78 -3.25
N ALA A 118 -6.65 -23.09 -2.28
CA ALA A 118 -6.04 -21.89 -1.67
C ALA A 118 -4.66 -22.19 -1.07
N ILE A 119 -4.46 -23.38 -0.49
CA ILE A 119 -3.17 -23.76 0.12
C ILE A 119 -2.07 -23.82 -0.94
N ARG A 120 -2.34 -24.43 -2.09
CA ARG A 120 -1.37 -24.51 -3.18
C ARG A 120 -1.07 -23.13 -3.76
N VAL A 121 -2.12 -22.33 -4.01
CA VAL A 121 -1.97 -20.97 -4.53
C VAL A 121 -1.13 -20.12 -3.59
N MET A 122 -1.39 -20.15 -2.28
CA MET A 122 -0.60 -19.39 -1.30
C MET A 122 0.85 -19.88 -1.18
N ARG A 123 1.13 -21.17 -1.43
CA ARG A 123 2.52 -21.67 -1.52
C ARG A 123 3.25 -21.08 -2.75
N TYR A 124 2.57 -21.02 -3.90
CA TYR A 124 3.16 -20.39 -5.10
C TYR A 124 3.32 -18.89 -4.91
N PHE A 125 2.32 -18.22 -4.34
CA PHE A 125 2.42 -16.80 -4.01
C PHE A 125 3.64 -16.52 -3.11
N ARG A 126 3.80 -17.32 -2.05
CA ARG A 126 4.96 -17.19 -1.16
C ARG A 126 6.29 -17.42 -1.86
N ALA A 127 6.37 -18.39 -2.76
CA ALA A 127 7.59 -18.65 -3.54
C ALA A 127 7.94 -17.45 -4.43
N LEU A 128 6.98 -16.90 -5.14
CA LEU A 128 7.15 -15.68 -5.94
C LEU A 128 7.52 -14.48 -5.06
N TRP A 129 6.86 -14.32 -3.92
CA TRP A 129 7.14 -13.27 -2.96
C TRP A 129 8.59 -13.28 -2.48
N LEU A 130 9.15 -14.45 -2.18
CA LEU A 130 10.56 -14.61 -1.84
C LEU A 130 11.47 -14.30 -3.04
N ALA A 131 11.15 -14.84 -4.21
CA ALA A 131 11.95 -14.65 -5.43
C ALA A 131 12.05 -13.17 -5.83
N GLN A 132 10.94 -12.43 -5.75
CA GLN A 132 10.90 -10.99 -6.07
C GLN A 132 11.76 -10.13 -5.11
N GLN A 133 12.06 -10.63 -3.93
CA GLN A 133 12.95 -10.02 -2.96
C GLN A 133 14.41 -10.52 -3.03
N GLY A 134 14.70 -11.49 -3.89
CA GLY A 134 16.01 -12.13 -3.97
C GLY A 134 16.29 -13.07 -2.78
N LEU A 135 15.25 -13.60 -2.14
CA LEU A 135 15.32 -14.48 -0.97
C LEU A 135 14.99 -15.96 -1.33
N GLY A 136 14.95 -16.29 -2.61
CA GLY A 136 14.62 -17.64 -3.12
C GLY A 136 15.82 -18.53 -3.35
#